data_926e1bc61c03fba7c79813ef5d0dcefb
#
_entry.id   926e1bc61c03fba7c79813ef5d0dcefb
#
_cell.length_a   1.000
_cell.length_b   1.000
_cell.length_c   1.000
_cell.angle_alpha   90.00
_cell.angle_beta   90.00
_cell.angle_gamma   90.00
#
_symmetry.space_group_name_H-M   'P 1'
#
loop_
_entity.id
_entity.type
_entity.pdbx_description
1 polymer ?
#
loop_
_entity_poly.entity_id
_entity_poly.type
_entity_poly.pdbx_seq_one_letter_code
_entity_poly.pdbx_strand_id
1 'polypeptide(L)'
;MKSILVLVSALPCALPAMAGIELAQKKNCLSCHTVDQKLVGPAYRDVVAKYAGRDDAVAILSAKVQKGGTGVWGTAVMPPNPITPEEARELVTWILSLQKN
;
A
#
# COMPACT_ATOMS: atom_id res chain seq x y z
N MET A 1 -48.89 -27.34 6.78
CA MET A 1 -47.80 -26.70 7.52
C MET A 1 -46.75 -26.27 6.52
N LYS A 2 -46.62 -25.00 6.32
CA LYS A 2 -45.61 -24.50 5.41
C LYS A 2 -44.33 -24.25 6.23
N SER A 3 -43.33 -25.06 6.01
CA SER A 3 -41.97 -24.84 6.61
C SER A 3 -41.39 -23.60 5.93
N ILE A 4 -41.22 -22.53 6.70
CA ILE A 4 -40.49 -21.36 6.21
C ILE A 4 -39.00 -21.69 6.38
N LEU A 5 -38.34 -21.93 5.26
CA LEU A 5 -36.88 -22.05 5.24
C LEU A 5 -36.32 -20.63 5.33
N VAL A 6 -35.91 -20.23 6.53
CA VAL A 6 -35.15 -19.00 6.69
C VAL A 6 -33.74 -19.28 6.21
N LEU A 7 -33.45 -18.87 5.00
CA LEU A 7 -32.08 -18.79 4.49
C LEU A 7 -31.37 -17.68 5.27
N VAL A 8 -30.70 -18.04 6.33
CA VAL A 8 -29.71 -17.15 6.97
C VAL A 8 -28.50 -17.17 6.05
N SER A 9 -28.43 -16.21 5.13
CA SER A 9 -27.18 -15.97 4.42
C SER A 9 -26.19 -15.38 5.44
N ALA A 10 -25.32 -16.22 5.96
CA ALA A 10 -24.16 -15.76 6.69
C ALA A 10 -23.28 -15.00 5.70
N LEU A 11 -23.36 -13.67 5.72
CA LEU A 11 -22.35 -12.84 5.10
C LEU A 11 -21.02 -13.18 5.75
N PRO A 12 -20.00 -13.63 4.99
CA PRO A 12 -18.69 -13.79 5.58
C PRO A 12 -18.29 -12.44 6.18
N CYS A 13 -18.04 -12.40 7.50
CA CYS A 13 -17.35 -11.28 8.11
C CYS A 13 -15.94 -11.25 7.53
N ALA A 14 -15.79 -10.65 6.36
CA ALA A 14 -14.50 -10.19 5.94
C ALA A 14 -14.11 -9.10 6.93
N LEU A 15 -13.12 -9.35 7.79
CA LEU A 15 -12.46 -8.29 8.51
C LEU A 15 -12.05 -7.27 7.45
N PRO A 16 -12.47 -6.00 7.55
CA PRO A 16 -12.02 -5.02 6.60
C PRO A 16 -10.50 -5.01 6.63
N ALA A 17 -9.90 -5.22 5.46
CA ALA A 17 -8.48 -4.97 5.30
C ALA A 17 -8.21 -3.56 5.84
N MET A 18 -7.14 -3.40 6.63
CA MET A 18 -6.74 -2.09 7.11
C MET A 18 -6.62 -1.17 5.90
N ALA A 19 -7.28 0.00 5.92
CA ALA A 19 -7.15 0.96 4.85
C ALA A 19 -5.66 1.28 4.65
N GLY A 20 -5.22 1.43 3.41
CA GLY A 20 -3.81 1.62 3.10
C GLY A 20 -3.17 2.80 3.83
N ILE A 21 -3.92 3.90 4.02
CA ILE A 21 -3.45 5.05 4.79
C ILE A 21 -3.20 4.69 6.26
N GLU A 22 -4.04 3.87 6.86
CA GLU A 22 -3.86 3.42 8.24
C GLU A 22 -2.63 2.53 8.38
N LEU A 23 -2.38 1.67 7.40
CA LEU A 23 -1.20 0.83 7.36
C LEU A 23 0.07 1.68 7.20
N ALA A 24 0.04 2.68 6.33
CA ALA A 24 1.13 3.64 6.15
C ALA A 24 1.43 4.40 7.45
N GLN A 25 0.41 4.83 8.17
CA GLN A 25 0.56 5.48 9.48
C GLN A 25 1.19 4.53 10.51
N LYS A 26 0.67 3.33 10.60
CA LYS A 26 1.12 2.32 11.56
C LYS A 26 2.60 1.95 11.35
N LYS A 27 3.05 1.92 10.10
CA LYS A 27 4.42 1.58 9.75
C LYS A 27 5.34 2.79 9.62
N ASN A 28 4.90 3.96 10.03
CA ASN A 28 5.65 5.23 10.00
C ASN A 28 6.08 5.70 8.61
N CYS A 29 5.43 5.24 7.57
CA CYS A 29 5.73 5.66 6.20
C CYS A 29 5.52 7.16 6.02
N LEU A 30 4.53 7.72 6.72
CA LEU A 30 4.16 9.13 6.61
C LEU A 30 5.15 10.09 7.30
N SER A 31 6.19 9.57 7.96
CA SER A 31 7.33 10.39 8.40
C SER A 31 8.13 10.92 7.22
N CYS A 32 8.15 10.19 6.10
CA CYS A 32 8.97 10.50 4.93
C CYS A 32 8.15 10.66 3.64
N HIS A 33 6.92 10.19 3.61
CA HIS A 33 6.05 10.27 2.45
C HIS A 33 4.74 10.96 2.79
N THR A 34 4.18 11.66 1.79
CA THR A 34 2.76 12.07 1.81
C THR A 34 2.11 11.59 0.52
N VAL A 35 0.78 11.70 0.45
CA VAL A 35 0.05 11.33 -0.76
C VAL A 35 0.36 12.31 -1.90
N ASP A 36 0.37 13.60 -1.61
CA ASP A 36 0.35 14.65 -2.63
C ASP A 36 1.65 15.41 -2.79
N GLN A 37 2.53 15.40 -1.79
CA GLN A 37 3.70 16.24 -1.76
C GLN A 37 4.96 15.46 -1.42
N LYS A 38 6.07 15.85 -2.06
CA LYS A 38 7.39 15.35 -1.69
C LYS A 38 7.75 15.84 -0.28
N LEU A 39 8.26 14.92 0.50
CA LEU A 39 8.85 15.20 1.81
C LEU A 39 10.32 14.76 1.78
N VAL A 40 10.72 13.81 2.59
CA VAL A 40 12.03 13.14 2.44
C VAL A 40 11.99 12.20 1.25
N GLY A 41 10.93 11.39 1.14
CA GLY A 41 10.66 10.54 0.00
C GLY A 41 9.66 11.16 -0.98
N PRO A 42 9.45 10.51 -2.13
CA PRO A 42 8.50 11.00 -3.13
C PRO A 42 7.06 10.97 -2.61
N ALA A 43 6.21 11.84 -3.16
CA ALA A 43 4.78 11.74 -2.99
C ALA A 43 4.28 10.39 -3.55
N TYR A 44 3.30 9.78 -2.92
CA TYR A 44 2.76 8.52 -3.41
C TYR A 44 2.16 8.64 -4.81
N ARG A 45 1.55 9.78 -5.15
CA ARG A 45 1.04 10.02 -6.51
C ARG A 45 2.15 10.08 -7.56
N ASP A 46 3.33 10.53 -7.20
CA ASP A 46 4.50 10.50 -8.09
C ASP A 46 5.03 9.08 -8.26
N VAL A 47 4.95 8.26 -7.21
CA VAL A 47 5.26 6.83 -7.32
C VAL A 47 4.31 6.16 -8.30
N VAL A 48 3.02 6.44 -8.21
CA VAL A 48 2.01 5.94 -9.17
C VAL A 48 2.39 6.34 -10.60
N ALA A 49 2.71 7.61 -10.81
CA ALA A 49 3.08 8.12 -12.15
C ALA A 49 4.30 7.40 -12.72
N LYS A 50 5.30 7.13 -11.90
CA LYS A 50 6.53 6.46 -12.32
C LYS A 50 6.32 4.99 -12.67
N TYR A 51 5.48 4.29 -11.93
CA TYR A 51 5.30 2.84 -12.06
C TYR A 51 4.00 2.44 -12.78
N ALA A 52 3.23 3.41 -13.28
CA ALA A 52 2.00 3.14 -14.02
C ALA A 52 2.26 2.23 -15.22
N GLY A 53 1.42 1.21 -15.39
CA GLY A 53 1.49 0.28 -16.52
C GLY A 53 2.61 -0.77 -16.44
N ARG A 54 3.36 -0.82 -15.34
CA ARG A 54 4.38 -1.86 -15.16
C ARG A 54 3.79 -3.05 -14.42
N ASP A 55 3.89 -4.23 -15.03
CA ASP A 55 3.39 -5.48 -14.45
C ASP A 55 4.14 -5.90 -13.19
N ASP A 56 5.40 -5.48 -13.05
CA ASP A 56 6.28 -5.80 -11.93
C ASP A 56 6.24 -4.77 -10.79
N ALA A 57 5.40 -3.74 -10.89
CA ALA A 57 5.37 -2.62 -9.95
C ALA A 57 5.12 -3.09 -8.50
N VAL A 58 4.15 -3.97 -8.29
CA VAL A 58 3.84 -4.47 -6.94
C VAL A 58 5.04 -5.20 -6.34
N ALA A 59 5.68 -6.06 -7.10
CA ALA A 59 6.83 -6.83 -6.62
C ALA A 59 8.03 -5.93 -6.31
N ILE A 60 8.35 -5.00 -7.21
CA ILE A 60 9.47 -4.07 -7.03
C ILE A 60 9.24 -3.18 -5.83
N LEU A 61 8.08 -2.55 -5.73
CA LEU A 61 7.79 -1.62 -4.65
C LEU A 61 7.63 -2.34 -3.30
N SER A 62 7.08 -3.53 -3.27
CA SER A 62 7.01 -4.34 -2.04
C SER A 62 8.40 -4.67 -1.52
N ALA A 63 9.33 -5.03 -2.39
CA ALA A 63 10.71 -5.27 -2.01
C ALA A 63 11.39 -3.98 -1.48
N LYS A 64 11.11 -2.83 -2.10
CA LYS A 64 11.60 -1.53 -1.63
C LYS A 64 11.12 -1.20 -0.22
N VAL A 65 9.86 -1.44 0.06
CA VAL A 65 9.29 -1.19 1.40
C VAL A 65 9.96 -2.07 2.45
N GLN A 66 10.21 -3.32 2.14
CA GLN A 66 10.80 -4.26 3.08
C GLN A 66 12.31 -4.05 3.26
N LYS A 67 13.03 -3.81 2.19
CA LYS A 67 14.50 -3.79 2.17
C LYS A 67 15.11 -2.40 2.14
N GLY A 68 14.29 -1.39 1.83
CA GLY A 68 14.77 -0.04 1.60
C GLY A 68 15.48 0.11 0.28
N GLY A 69 16.10 1.24 0.09
CA GLY A 69 16.87 1.53 -1.12
C GLY A 69 17.18 3.00 -1.27
N THR A 70 17.95 3.31 -2.32
CA THR A 70 18.35 4.67 -2.66
C THR A 70 18.59 4.77 -4.16
N GLY A 71 18.68 6.00 -4.66
CA GLY A 71 19.12 6.29 -6.03
C GLY A 71 17.99 6.45 -7.05
N VAL A 72 16.82 5.89 -6.83
CA VAL A 72 15.68 6.01 -7.78
C VAL A 72 15.10 7.43 -7.75
N TRP A 73 15.05 8.03 -6.59
CA TRP A 73 14.46 9.35 -6.34
C TRP A 73 15.47 10.37 -5.85
N GLY A 74 16.75 10.16 -6.15
CA GLY A 74 17.84 11.01 -5.69
C GLY A 74 18.68 10.33 -4.62
N THR A 75 19.28 11.12 -3.72
CA THR A 75 20.25 10.64 -2.75
C THR A 75 19.66 10.24 -1.40
N ALA A 76 18.40 10.57 -1.16
CA ALA A 76 17.73 10.20 0.09
C ALA A 76 17.62 8.67 0.19
N VAL A 77 17.91 8.16 1.39
CA VAL A 77 17.86 6.72 1.67
C VAL A 77 16.54 6.37 2.31
N MET A 78 15.83 5.40 1.74
CA MET A 78 14.69 4.77 2.38
C MET A 78 15.20 3.60 3.22
N PRO A 79 15.02 3.63 4.55
CA PRO A 79 15.45 2.52 5.38
C PRO A 79 14.56 1.29 5.19
N PRO A 80 15.05 0.08 5.54
CA PRO A 80 14.20 -1.08 5.64
C PRO A 80 13.10 -0.88 6.68
N ASN A 81 11.91 -1.43 6.43
CA ASN A 81 10.79 -1.33 7.36
C ASN A 81 10.43 -2.71 7.93
N PRO A 82 10.06 -2.79 9.21
CA PRO A 82 9.57 -4.02 9.82
C PRO A 82 8.11 -4.27 9.39
N ILE A 83 7.94 -4.80 8.20
CA ILE A 83 6.65 -5.05 7.57
C ILE A 83 6.65 -6.45 6.96
N THR A 84 5.55 -7.17 7.09
CA THR A 84 5.42 -8.49 6.48
C THR A 84 5.30 -8.38 4.96
N PRO A 85 5.62 -9.45 4.20
CA PRO A 85 5.40 -9.47 2.75
C PRO A 85 3.96 -9.17 2.35
N GLU A 86 2.99 -9.68 3.10
CA GLU A 86 1.56 -9.44 2.87
C GLU A 86 1.19 -8.00 3.10
N GLU A 87 1.65 -7.41 4.20
CA GLU A 87 1.44 -6.00 4.51
C GLU A 87 2.09 -5.08 3.48
N ALA A 88 3.30 -5.41 3.05
CA ALA A 88 4.00 -4.65 2.01
C ALA A 88 3.21 -4.66 0.70
N ARG A 89 2.69 -5.80 0.30
CA ARG A 89 1.85 -5.92 -0.90
C ARG A 89 0.56 -5.13 -0.76
N GLU A 90 -0.09 -5.21 0.37
CA GLU A 90 -1.32 -4.46 0.66
C GLU A 90 -1.07 -2.96 0.58
N LEU A 91 -0.02 -2.48 1.23
CA LEU A 91 0.38 -1.07 1.21
C LEU A 91 0.66 -0.59 -0.22
N VAL A 92 1.46 -1.33 -0.96
CA VAL A 92 1.86 -0.98 -2.34
C VAL A 92 0.66 -1.02 -3.28
N THR A 93 -0.22 -2.00 -3.14
CA THR A 93 -1.45 -2.09 -3.93
C THR A 93 -2.33 -0.86 -3.69
N TRP A 94 -2.45 -0.42 -2.45
CA TRP A 94 -3.17 0.81 -2.14
C TRP A 94 -2.49 2.04 -2.77
N ILE A 95 -1.17 2.18 -2.63
CA ILE A 95 -0.44 3.30 -3.24
C ILE A 95 -0.70 3.34 -4.75
N LEU A 96 -0.59 2.21 -5.42
CA LEU A 96 -0.80 2.13 -6.87
C LEU A 96 -2.26 2.35 -7.29
N SER A 97 -3.20 2.28 -6.36
CA SER A 97 -4.61 2.61 -6.60
C SER A 97 -4.87 4.12 -6.58
N LEU A 98 -3.96 4.91 -6.05
CA LEU A 98 -4.08 6.37 -6.04
C LEU A 98 -3.95 6.91 -7.46
N GLN A 99 -4.60 8.04 -7.71
CA GLN A 99 -4.45 8.69 -8.99
C GLN A 99 -3.12 9.45 -9.05
N LYS A 100 -2.47 9.42 -10.21
CA LYS A 100 -1.30 10.25 -10.45
C LYS A 100 -1.69 11.73 -10.51
N ASN A 101 -0.78 12.57 -10.11
CA ASN A 101 -0.91 14.02 -10.26
C ASN A 101 -0.92 14.42 -11.73
#